data_179e32709f34439e6d871646c39bc406
#
_entry.id   179e32709f34439e6d871646c39bc406
#
_cell.length_a   1.000
_cell.length_b   1.000
_cell.length_c   1.000
_cell.angle_alpha   90.00
_cell.angle_beta   90.00
_cell.angle_gamma   90.00
#
_symmetry.space_group_name_H-M   'P 1'
#
loop_
_entity.id
_entity.type
_entity.pdbx_description
1 polymer ?
#
loop_
_entity_poly.entity_id
_entity_poly.type
_entity_poly.pdbx_seq_one_letter_code
_entity_poly.pdbx_strand_id
1 'polypeptide(L)'
;MKIDLKNTTFIIPLRVDTGDRLRNVVLSTVFLLNKFDTNVIIKEVDSERRFEAYCLPIIKRLADTTNLKHIFEVETRTDDSFHRTKILNDMVMEATTDVVVNYDTDILLPIDSYTKAVEMLQGEYDVVYPYRFGKQGERKVKVDFTIRTPEDMSNFENYPEVKKFISSYNPDSFDKYFYYPHQQGEGWAEYGMVQFFNRKVYLDGFLENEGFIAYAPEDVERHYRWKTLGYNIGRVDNYAYHLEHERTQNSWFHNPHMQRNNELWEQLKVLNKEQLTEYYQQQDYIKERLTLS
;
A
#
# COMPACT_ATOMS: atom_id res chain seq x y z
N MET A 1 3.82 24.84 1.02
CA MET A 1 2.43 24.57 1.49
C MET A 1 2.13 23.13 1.15
N LYS A 2 1.57 22.35 2.11
CA LYS A 2 1.14 20.96 1.84
C LYS A 2 -0.15 20.98 1.02
N ILE A 3 -0.34 19.96 0.19
CA ILE A 3 -1.58 19.74 -0.56
C ILE A 3 -2.62 19.17 0.40
N ASP A 4 -3.84 19.69 0.37
CA ASP A 4 -4.91 19.28 1.27
C ASP A 4 -5.50 17.92 0.86
N LEU A 5 -5.25 16.93 1.69
CA LEU A 5 -5.80 15.58 1.67
C LEU A 5 -6.27 15.15 3.08
N LYS A 6 -6.75 16.11 3.90
CA LYS A 6 -7.15 15.87 5.30
C LYS A 6 -8.21 14.79 5.45
N ASN A 7 -9.10 14.68 4.46
CA ASN A 7 -10.14 13.64 4.44
C ASN A 7 -9.67 12.32 3.83
N THR A 8 -8.36 12.08 3.84
CA THR A 8 -7.73 10.87 3.30
C THR A 8 -6.84 10.22 4.35
N THR A 9 -6.92 8.91 4.48
CA THR A 9 -6.03 8.10 5.32
C THR A 9 -5.29 7.08 4.46
N PHE A 10 -3.96 7.17 4.43
CA PHE A 10 -3.11 6.14 3.85
C PHE A 10 -2.91 5.01 4.85
N ILE A 11 -3.23 3.79 4.48
CA ILE A 11 -3.04 2.59 5.30
C ILE A 11 -1.92 1.74 4.72
N ILE A 12 -0.89 1.50 5.53
CA ILE A 12 0.36 0.85 5.13
C ILE A 12 0.58 -0.40 5.98
N PRO A 13 0.26 -1.59 5.47
CA PRO A 13 0.60 -2.83 6.14
C PRO A 13 2.10 -3.06 6.06
N LEU A 14 2.75 -3.38 7.17
CA LEU A 14 4.20 -3.45 7.26
C LEU A 14 4.68 -4.71 7.96
N ARG A 15 5.65 -5.37 7.34
CA ARG A 15 6.63 -6.25 7.98
C ARG A 15 8.01 -5.82 7.51
N VAL A 16 8.93 -5.67 8.45
CA VAL A 16 10.29 -5.25 8.15
C VAL A 16 11.19 -6.48 8.10
N ASP A 17 11.22 -7.14 6.96
CA ASP A 17 12.00 -8.36 6.72
C ASP A 17 13.33 -8.11 5.99
N THR A 18 13.52 -6.91 5.43
CA THR A 18 14.75 -6.53 4.72
C THR A 18 15.13 -5.07 4.97
N GLY A 19 16.41 -4.73 4.75
CA GLY A 19 16.89 -3.34 4.79
C GLY A 19 16.26 -2.45 3.73
N ASP A 20 15.90 -3.02 2.58
CA ASP A 20 15.19 -2.29 1.52
C ASP A 20 13.80 -1.85 1.98
N ARG A 21 13.08 -2.69 2.72
CA ARG A 21 11.76 -2.32 3.27
C ARG A 21 11.86 -1.24 4.33
N LEU A 22 12.90 -1.29 5.19
CA LEU A 22 13.20 -0.18 6.11
C LEU A 22 13.38 1.14 5.36
N ARG A 23 14.24 1.14 4.34
CA ARG A 23 14.49 2.30 3.48
C ARG A 23 13.19 2.80 2.83
N ASN A 24 12.46 1.91 2.19
CA ASN A 24 11.29 2.26 1.40
C ASN A 24 10.17 2.82 2.26
N VAL A 25 9.89 2.24 3.44
CA VAL A 25 8.85 2.77 4.34
C VAL A 25 9.22 4.15 4.88
N VAL A 26 10.49 4.44 5.14
CA VAL A 26 10.93 5.79 5.53
C VAL A 26 10.71 6.77 4.38
N LEU A 27 11.14 6.43 3.17
CA LEU A 27 11.00 7.29 1.99
C LEU A 27 9.52 7.61 1.70
N SER A 28 8.67 6.60 1.62
CA SER A 28 7.26 6.80 1.32
C SER A 28 6.52 7.57 2.40
N THR A 29 6.77 7.26 3.68
CA THR A 29 6.14 7.95 4.81
C THR A 29 6.56 9.42 4.90
N VAL A 30 7.86 9.71 4.81
CA VAL A 30 8.37 11.10 4.80
C VAL A 30 7.81 11.87 3.62
N PHE A 31 7.72 11.23 2.45
CA PHE A 31 7.12 11.83 1.27
C PHE A 31 5.66 12.21 1.52
N LEU A 32 4.82 11.27 1.97
CA LEU A 32 3.40 11.52 2.23
C LEU A 32 3.22 12.66 3.24
N LEU A 33 3.91 12.62 4.38
CA LEU A 33 3.79 13.61 5.46
C LEU A 33 4.31 15.00 5.07
N ASN A 34 5.29 15.11 4.20
CA ASN A 34 5.83 16.41 3.76
C ASN A 34 5.03 17.04 2.62
N LYS A 35 4.44 16.24 1.75
CA LYS A 35 3.72 16.76 0.57
C LYS A 35 2.26 17.01 0.83
N PHE A 36 1.64 16.21 1.68
CA PHE A 36 0.21 16.25 1.90
C PHE A 36 -0.13 16.56 3.37
N ASP A 37 -1.19 17.31 3.56
CA ASP A 37 -1.89 17.41 4.84
C ASP A 37 -2.90 16.25 4.87
N THR A 38 -2.50 15.13 5.45
CA THR A 38 -3.18 13.83 5.36
C THR A 38 -2.96 12.99 6.60
N ASN A 39 -3.65 11.87 6.73
CA ASN A 39 -3.46 10.90 7.79
C ASN A 39 -2.72 9.66 7.27
N VAL A 40 -1.83 9.10 8.07
CA VAL A 40 -1.11 7.88 7.76
C VAL A 40 -1.25 6.91 8.93
N ILE A 41 -1.69 5.69 8.64
CA ILE A 41 -1.70 4.58 9.60
C ILE A 41 -0.70 3.53 9.10
N ILE A 42 0.27 3.17 9.92
CA ILE A 42 1.19 2.06 9.67
C ILE A 42 0.88 0.97 10.68
N LYS A 43 0.51 -0.22 10.21
CA LYS A 43 0.38 -1.39 11.08
C LYS A 43 1.50 -2.37 10.80
N GLU A 44 2.41 -2.46 11.76
CA GLU A 44 3.53 -3.40 11.76
C GLU A 44 3.10 -4.71 12.44
N VAL A 45 3.24 -5.82 11.72
CA VAL A 45 3.05 -7.17 12.26
C VAL A 45 4.35 -7.92 12.08
N ASP A 46 5.09 -8.06 13.17
CA ASP A 46 6.44 -8.61 13.17
C ASP A 46 6.74 -9.28 14.56
N SER A 47 7.86 -9.99 14.65
CA SER A 47 8.36 -10.51 15.93
C SER A 47 8.90 -9.41 16.85
N GLU A 48 9.35 -8.28 16.29
CA GLU A 48 9.97 -7.15 16.98
C GLU A 48 9.46 -5.83 16.42
N ARG A 49 9.49 -4.76 17.23
CA ARG A 49 9.08 -3.38 16.86
C ARG A 49 10.14 -2.67 16.00
N ARG A 50 10.42 -3.16 14.81
CA ARG A 50 11.50 -2.64 13.96
C ARG A 50 11.19 -1.26 13.38
N PHE A 51 9.95 -1.00 13.01
CA PHE A 51 9.56 0.33 12.56
C PHE A 51 9.75 1.38 13.67
N GLU A 52 9.30 1.08 14.88
CA GLU A 52 9.44 1.97 16.03
C GLU A 52 10.92 2.22 16.37
N ALA A 53 11.74 1.16 16.33
CA ALA A 53 13.15 1.23 16.69
C ALA A 53 14.02 1.95 15.64
N TYR A 54 13.79 1.71 14.36
CA TYR A 54 14.69 2.13 13.30
C TYR A 54 14.11 3.22 12.39
N CYS A 55 12.84 3.14 12.01
CA CYS A 55 12.24 4.05 11.04
C CYS A 55 11.68 5.32 11.68
N LEU A 56 10.90 5.18 12.75
CA LEU A 56 10.18 6.28 13.38
C LEU A 56 11.10 7.41 13.87
N PRO A 57 12.28 7.15 14.47
CA PRO A 57 13.20 8.22 14.85
C PRO A 57 13.69 9.06 13.66
N ILE A 58 13.91 8.43 12.51
CA ILE A 58 14.31 9.12 11.28
C ILE A 58 13.15 9.95 10.73
N ILE A 59 11.97 9.35 10.65
CA ILE A 59 10.77 10.04 10.15
C ILE A 59 10.47 11.28 10.99
N LYS A 60 10.55 11.20 12.33
CA LYS A 60 10.36 12.33 13.25
C LYS A 60 11.34 13.48 13.04
N ARG A 61 12.56 13.22 12.55
CA ARG A 61 13.53 14.28 12.21
C ARG A 61 13.25 14.93 10.86
N LEU A 62 12.60 14.21 9.95
CA LEU A 62 12.44 14.63 8.55
C LEU A 62 11.04 15.12 8.21
N ALA A 63 10.04 14.83 9.04
CA ALA A 63 8.65 15.20 8.82
C ALA A 63 7.91 15.44 10.14
N ASP A 64 6.84 16.25 10.06
CA ASP A 64 5.85 16.32 11.14
C ASP A 64 5.04 15.04 11.19
N THR A 65 5.05 14.38 12.35
CA THR A 65 4.40 13.08 12.57
C THR A 65 3.07 13.18 13.33
N THR A 66 2.50 14.38 13.48
CA THR A 66 1.24 14.58 14.22
C THR A 66 0.11 13.70 13.69
N ASN A 67 0.05 13.51 12.37
CA ASN A 67 -0.97 12.69 11.70
C ASN A 67 -0.49 11.28 11.34
N LEU A 68 0.59 10.79 11.98
CA LEU A 68 1.09 9.43 11.82
C LEU A 68 0.69 8.57 13.01
N LYS A 69 -0.12 7.55 12.77
CA LYS A 69 -0.46 6.51 13.75
C LYS A 69 0.34 5.24 13.45
N HIS A 70 1.10 4.75 14.41
CA HIS A 70 1.77 3.45 14.35
C HIS A 70 1.07 2.46 15.28
N ILE A 71 0.76 1.28 14.76
CA ILE A 71 0.16 0.15 15.48
C ILE A 71 1.12 -1.02 15.34
N PHE A 72 1.47 -1.65 16.45
CA PHE A 72 2.29 -2.86 16.46
C PHE A 72 1.48 -4.05 16.98
N GLU A 73 1.56 -5.14 16.26
CA GLU A 73 1.02 -6.44 16.66
C GLU A 73 2.13 -7.51 16.55
N VAL A 74 2.25 -8.35 17.58
CA VAL A 74 3.22 -9.44 17.54
C VAL A 74 2.74 -10.50 16.55
N GLU A 75 3.61 -10.91 15.64
CA GLU A 75 3.33 -12.02 14.73
C GLU A 75 3.19 -13.33 15.51
N THR A 76 2.07 -13.99 15.35
CA THR A 76 1.75 -15.26 16.02
C THR A 76 1.71 -16.45 15.07
N ARG A 77 1.85 -16.24 13.78
CA ARG A 77 1.82 -17.30 12.78
C ARG A 77 3.14 -18.07 12.77
N THR A 78 3.04 -19.38 12.90
CA THR A 78 4.19 -20.28 12.93
C THR A 78 4.82 -20.53 11.55
N ASP A 79 4.09 -20.21 10.49
CA ASP A 79 4.56 -20.36 9.10
C ASP A 79 5.22 -19.09 8.54
N ASP A 80 5.39 -18.08 9.39
CA ASP A 80 5.97 -16.77 9.06
C ASP A 80 5.29 -16.05 7.87
N SER A 81 4.05 -16.37 7.58
CA SER A 81 3.30 -15.77 6.47
C SER A 81 2.69 -14.43 6.86
N PHE A 82 2.90 -13.41 6.04
CA PHE A 82 2.34 -12.07 6.23
C PHE A 82 0.87 -12.01 5.78
N HIS A 83 -0.05 -11.84 6.71
CA HIS A 83 -1.48 -11.84 6.43
C HIS A 83 -1.98 -10.42 6.06
N ARG A 84 -1.51 -9.92 4.92
CA ARG A 84 -1.73 -8.55 4.42
C ARG A 84 -3.22 -8.16 4.41
N THR A 85 -4.09 -9.04 3.94
CA THR A 85 -5.54 -8.79 3.83
C THR A 85 -6.19 -8.52 5.19
N LYS A 86 -5.88 -9.33 6.21
CA LYS A 86 -6.34 -9.10 7.59
C LYS A 86 -5.85 -7.76 8.14
N ILE A 87 -4.57 -7.45 7.93
CA ILE A 87 -3.96 -6.21 8.41
C ILE A 87 -4.62 -4.99 7.77
N LEU A 88 -4.91 -5.04 6.46
CA LEU A 88 -5.63 -3.98 5.75
C LEU A 88 -7.04 -3.78 6.32
N ASN A 89 -7.77 -4.87 6.58
CA ASN A 89 -9.10 -4.80 7.19
C ASN A 89 -9.07 -4.11 8.57
N ASP A 90 -8.13 -4.50 9.42
CA ASP A 90 -7.97 -3.87 10.73
C ASP A 90 -7.71 -2.36 10.59
N MET A 91 -6.87 -1.95 9.64
CA MET A 91 -6.54 -0.53 9.41
C MET A 91 -7.69 0.27 8.80
N VAL A 92 -8.52 -0.33 7.93
CA VAL A 92 -9.72 0.32 7.40
C VAL A 92 -10.73 0.62 8.52
N MET A 93 -10.85 -0.29 9.50
CA MET A 93 -11.72 -0.06 10.67
C MET A 93 -11.18 1.07 11.56
N GLU A 94 -9.87 1.25 11.64
CA GLU A 94 -9.21 2.33 12.38
C GLU A 94 -9.28 3.70 11.67
N ALA A 95 -9.43 3.72 10.34
CA ALA A 95 -9.54 4.95 9.57
C ALA A 95 -10.90 5.62 9.80
N THR A 96 -10.87 6.94 9.97
CA THR A 96 -12.08 7.74 10.23
C THR A 96 -12.44 8.71 9.10
N THR A 97 -11.60 8.78 8.06
CA THR A 97 -11.79 9.64 6.89
C THR A 97 -12.64 8.96 5.82
N ASP A 98 -13.26 9.77 4.95
CA ASP A 98 -14.11 9.25 3.86
C ASP A 98 -13.31 8.55 2.77
N VAL A 99 -12.04 8.92 2.59
CA VAL A 99 -11.14 8.29 1.64
C VAL A 99 -10.10 7.47 2.37
N VAL A 100 -9.96 6.21 1.98
CA VAL A 100 -8.89 5.31 2.45
C VAL A 100 -8.04 4.87 1.28
N VAL A 101 -6.73 4.80 1.49
CA VAL A 101 -5.77 4.44 0.44
C VAL A 101 -4.96 3.23 0.90
N ASN A 102 -5.15 2.08 0.24
CA ASN A 102 -4.20 0.98 0.36
C ASN A 102 -2.88 1.42 -0.30
N TYR A 103 -1.79 1.34 0.45
CA TYR A 103 -0.52 1.89 0.00
C TYR A 103 0.64 0.95 0.33
N ASP A 104 1.33 0.48 -0.70
CA ASP A 104 2.54 -0.33 -0.52
C ASP A 104 3.74 0.57 -0.19
N THR A 105 4.62 0.09 0.69
CA THR A 105 5.75 0.86 1.24
C THR A 105 6.78 1.29 0.20
N ASP A 106 6.80 0.65 -0.94
CA ASP A 106 7.80 0.79 -2.00
C ASP A 106 7.27 1.53 -3.24
N ILE A 107 6.10 2.16 -3.12
CA ILE A 107 5.49 2.90 -4.22
C ILE A 107 5.52 4.40 -3.95
N LEU A 108 5.82 5.15 -5.00
CA LEU A 108 5.65 6.60 -5.06
C LEU A 108 4.92 6.96 -6.37
N LEU A 109 4.12 8.00 -6.33
CA LEU A 109 3.35 8.44 -7.50
C LEU A 109 3.72 9.89 -7.83
N PRO A 110 3.55 10.33 -9.08
CA PRO A 110 3.48 11.75 -9.39
C PRO A 110 2.41 12.45 -8.54
N ILE A 111 2.67 13.68 -8.08
CA ILE A 111 1.78 14.37 -7.11
C ILE A 111 0.36 14.51 -7.67
N ASP A 112 0.23 14.81 -8.94
CA ASP A 112 -1.08 14.95 -9.58
C ASP A 112 -1.88 13.65 -9.62
N SER A 113 -1.24 12.49 -9.51
CA SER A 113 -1.95 11.21 -9.38
C SER A 113 -2.74 11.11 -8.07
N TYR A 114 -2.20 11.65 -6.97
CA TYR A 114 -2.90 11.66 -5.68
C TYR A 114 -4.12 12.58 -5.71
N THR A 115 -3.96 13.81 -6.21
CA THR A 115 -5.05 14.79 -6.27
C THR A 115 -6.13 14.36 -7.24
N LYS A 116 -5.78 13.91 -8.44
CA LYS A 116 -6.73 13.38 -9.42
C LYS A 116 -7.52 12.18 -8.91
N ALA A 117 -6.86 11.27 -8.18
CA ALA A 117 -7.56 10.11 -7.60
C ALA A 117 -8.64 10.56 -6.61
N VAL A 118 -8.34 11.53 -5.74
CA VAL A 118 -9.32 12.08 -4.79
C VAL A 118 -10.44 12.85 -5.53
N GLU A 119 -10.10 13.65 -6.52
CA GLU A 119 -11.09 14.35 -7.35
C GLU A 119 -12.05 13.37 -8.06
N MET A 120 -11.53 12.27 -8.59
CA MET A 120 -12.34 11.23 -9.23
C MET A 120 -13.29 10.55 -8.23
N LEU A 121 -12.84 10.28 -6.97
CA LEU A 121 -13.70 9.75 -5.91
C LEU A 121 -14.78 10.73 -5.44
N GLN A 122 -14.54 12.03 -5.53
CA GLN A 122 -15.55 13.06 -5.28
C GLN A 122 -16.59 13.17 -6.40
N GLY A 123 -16.28 12.63 -7.58
CA GLY A 123 -17.15 12.57 -8.73
C GLY A 123 -17.96 11.28 -8.83
N GLU A 124 -17.72 10.51 -9.87
CA GLU A 124 -18.52 9.32 -10.22
C GLU A 124 -17.89 7.98 -9.86
N TYR A 125 -16.63 7.96 -9.34
CA TYR A 125 -15.91 6.74 -9.07
C TYR A 125 -15.94 6.35 -7.59
N ASP A 126 -16.04 5.06 -7.35
CA ASP A 126 -16.02 4.44 -6.03
C ASP A 126 -14.62 3.99 -5.61
N VAL A 127 -13.84 3.57 -6.61
CA VAL A 127 -12.46 3.07 -6.49
C VAL A 127 -11.61 3.68 -7.60
N VAL A 128 -10.40 4.14 -7.27
CA VAL A 128 -9.48 4.71 -8.25
C VAL A 128 -8.08 4.13 -8.10
N TYR A 129 -7.57 3.56 -9.18
CA TYR A 129 -6.15 3.23 -9.32
C TYR A 129 -5.41 4.47 -9.82
N PRO A 130 -4.43 5.01 -9.06
CA PRO A 130 -3.79 6.29 -9.42
C PRO A 130 -2.69 6.15 -10.49
N TYR A 131 -2.76 5.10 -11.30
CA TYR A 131 -1.81 4.77 -12.37
C TYR A 131 -2.48 3.97 -13.49
N ARG A 132 -1.83 3.92 -14.68
CA ARG A 132 -2.28 3.18 -15.86
C ARG A 132 -2.25 1.67 -15.62
N PHE A 133 -3.08 0.97 -16.37
CA PHE A 133 -3.00 -0.49 -16.50
C PHE A 133 -1.93 -0.89 -17.51
N GLY A 134 -1.25 -2.00 -17.25
CA GLY A 134 -0.34 -2.62 -18.19
C GLY A 134 1.08 -2.07 -18.17
N LYS A 135 1.79 -2.22 -19.29
CA LYS A 135 3.24 -1.98 -19.41
C LYS A 135 3.70 -0.56 -19.07
N GLN A 136 2.85 0.43 -19.25
CA GLN A 136 3.20 1.82 -18.97
C GLN A 136 2.75 2.30 -17.58
N GLY A 137 2.16 1.42 -16.78
CA GLY A 137 1.65 1.76 -15.46
C GLY A 137 2.68 1.70 -14.34
N GLU A 138 3.81 1.02 -14.55
CA GLU A 138 4.86 0.86 -13.55
C GLU A 138 6.22 1.28 -14.11
N ARG A 139 7.00 2.01 -13.30
CA ARG A 139 8.42 2.28 -13.53
C ARG A 139 9.24 1.74 -12.37
N LYS A 140 10.07 0.76 -12.66
CA LYS A 140 10.98 0.16 -11.67
C LYS A 140 12.15 1.09 -11.42
N VAL A 141 12.38 1.40 -10.16
CA VAL A 141 13.40 2.35 -9.72
C VAL A 141 14.42 1.63 -8.85
N LYS A 142 15.66 1.61 -9.31
CA LYS A 142 16.79 1.19 -8.48
C LYS A 142 17.15 2.31 -7.51
N VAL A 143 17.31 1.98 -6.26
CA VAL A 143 17.75 2.92 -5.23
C VAL A 143 19.17 2.57 -4.82
N ASP A 144 20.13 3.40 -5.23
CA ASP A 144 21.58 3.09 -5.13
C ASP A 144 22.20 3.33 -3.74
N PHE A 145 21.41 3.57 -2.72
CA PHE A 145 21.98 3.54 -1.36
C PHE A 145 21.56 2.25 -0.68
N THR A 146 22.54 1.48 -0.31
CA THR A 146 22.35 0.18 0.30
C THR A 146 22.27 0.35 1.80
N ILE A 147 21.09 0.11 2.37
CA ILE A 147 20.92 -0.03 3.81
C ILE A 147 20.96 -1.51 4.12
N ARG A 148 22.00 -1.96 4.80
CA ARG A 148 22.20 -3.37 5.14
C ARG A 148 22.12 -3.62 6.63
N THR A 149 22.29 -2.59 7.44
CA THR A 149 22.38 -2.69 8.89
C THR A 149 21.57 -1.61 9.59
N PRO A 150 21.20 -1.78 10.87
CA PRO A 150 20.60 -0.72 11.67
C PRO A 150 21.49 0.53 11.77
N GLU A 151 22.83 0.39 11.71
CA GLU A 151 23.75 1.53 11.67
C GLU A 151 23.63 2.33 10.38
N ASP A 152 23.46 1.68 9.24
CA ASP A 152 23.20 2.37 7.98
C ASP A 152 21.90 3.18 8.07
N MET A 153 20.89 2.66 8.77
CA MET A 153 19.63 3.39 9.01
C MET A 153 19.83 4.60 9.92
N SER A 154 20.67 4.53 10.93
CA SER A 154 20.97 5.68 11.79
C SER A 154 21.66 6.84 11.05
N ASN A 155 22.35 6.51 9.96
CA ASN A 155 23.01 7.47 9.07
C ASN A 155 22.19 7.79 7.81
N PHE A 156 20.98 7.27 7.69
CA PHE A 156 20.13 7.36 6.49
C PHE A 156 20.01 8.78 5.93
N GLU A 157 19.78 9.77 6.79
CA GLU A 157 19.63 11.17 6.39
C GLU A 157 20.94 11.82 5.91
N ASN A 158 22.08 11.19 6.15
CA ASN A 158 23.37 11.68 5.69
C ASN A 158 23.71 11.26 4.27
N TYR A 159 22.99 10.28 3.70
CA TYR A 159 23.16 9.90 2.31
C TYR A 159 22.76 11.07 1.39
N PRO A 160 23.64 11.50 0.47
CA PRO A 160 23.35 12.63 -0.42
C PRO A 160 22.05 12.44 -1.21
N GLU A 161 21.77 11.23 -1.64
CA GLU A 161 20.56 10.84 -2.38
C GLU A 161 19.30 11.05 -1.55
N VAL A 162 19.33 10.70 -0.26
CA VAL A 162 18.21 10.91 0.67
C VAL A 162 17.98 12.39 0.91
N LYS A 163 19.04 13.15 1.20
CA LYS A 163 18.95 14.61 1.37
C LYS A 163 18.35 15.26 0.13
N LYS A 164 18.82 14.86 -1.02
CA LYS A 164 18.37 15.35 -2.31
C LYS A 164 16.91 14.98 -2.57
N PHE A 165 16.52 13.74 -2.29
CA PHE A 165 15.13 13.26 -2.37
C PHE A 165 14.20 14.10 -1.49
N ILE A 166 14.55 14.31 -0.22
CA ILE A 166 13.69 15.01 0.74
C ILE A 166 13.62 16.50 0.46
N SER A 167 14.75 17.15 0.11
CA SER A 167 14.82 18.59 -0.10
C SER A 167 14.22 19.07 -1.41
N SER A 168 14.25 18.26 -2.45
CA SER A 168 13.90 18.67 -3.81
C SER A 168 12.82 17.81 -4.43
N TYR A 169 12.12 17.00 -3.65
CA TYR A 169 11.05 16.18 -4.19
C TYR A 169 9.99 17.06 -4.85
N ASN A 170 10.10 17.12 -6.14
CA ASN A 170 9.09 17.56 -7.08
C ASN A 170 8.82 16.36 -7.99
N PRO A 171 7.57 15.95 -8.27
CA PRO A 171 7.27 14.82 -9.16
C PRO A 171 7.91 14.99 -10.52
N ASP A 172 7.96 16.23 -11.04
CA ASP A 172 8.63 16.55 -12.30
C ASP A 172 10.15 16.36 -12.24
N SER A 173 10.74 16.39 -11.05
CA SER A 173 12.15 16.11 -10.82
C SER A 173 12.42 14.68 -10.34
N PHE A 174 11.37 13.92 -9.98
CA PHE A 174 11.49 12.51 -9.62
C PHE A 174 12.10 11.72 -10.79
N ASP A 175 11.65 11.98 -12.00
CA ASP A 175 12.26 11.45 -13.21
C ASP A 175 13.74 11.82 -13.33
N LYS A 176 14.14 13.03 -12.96
CA LYS A 176 15.55 13.45 -12.98
C LYS A 176 16.39 12.76 -11.91
N TYR A 177 15.78 12.34 -10.78
CA TYR A 177 16.45 11.63 -9.70
C TYR A 177 16.56 10.16 -9.91
N PHE A 178 15.49 9.53 -10.45
CA PHE A 178 15.37 8.10 -10.55
C PHE A 178 15.41 7.61 -12.00
N TYR A 179 15.36 8.52 -12.98
CA TYR A 179 15.27 8.15 -14.37
C TYR A 179 16.55 7.52 -14.91
N TYR A 180 17.72 8.09 -14.59
CA TYR A 180 18.98 7.55 -15.09
C TYR A 180 20.11 7.88 -14.10
N PRO A 181 20.88 6.93 -13.63
CA PRO A 181 20.97 5.49 -13.96
C PRO A 181 20.02 4.58 -13.18
N HIS A 182 19.04 5.12 -12.43
CA HIS A 182 18.27 4.40 -11.41
C HIS A 182 17.04 3.66 -11.95
N GLN A 183 16.56 4.01 -13.14
CA GLN A 183 15.42 3.30 -13.72
C GLN A 183 15.86 1.96 -14.32
N GLN A 184 15.26 0.86 -13.83
CA GLN A 184 15.54 -0.49 -14.33
C GLN A 184 14.66 -0.90 -15.52
N GLY A 185 13.65 -0.13 -15.85
CA GLY A 185 12.72 -0.40 -16.93
C GLY A 185 11.26 -0.23 -16.57
N GLU A 186 10.40 -0.58 -17.53
CA GLU A 186 8.96 -0.60 -17.35
C GLU A 186 8.53 -1.95 -16.79
N GLY A 187 7.67 -1.94 -15.76
CA GLY A 187 6.97 -3.10 -15.24
C GLY A 187 5.54 -3.17 -15.75
N TRP A 188 4.84 -4.20 -15.31
CA TRP A 188 3.45 -4.43 -15.63
C TRP A 188 2.58 -4.12 -14.42
N ALA A 189 1.80 -3.05 -14.48
CA ALA A 189 0.87 -2.65 -13.42
C ALA A 189 -0.53 -3.18 -13.68
N GLU A 190 -1.14 -3.78 -12.69
CA GLU A 190 -2.52 -4.25 -12.76
C GLU A 190 -3.38 -3.67 -11.63
N TYR A 191 -3.49 -4.36 -10.51
CA TYR A 191 -4.44 -4.06 -9.45
C TYR A 191 -3.81 -3.93 -8.05
N GLY A 192 -2.51 -4.21 -7.92
CA GLY A 192 -1.73 -4.06 -6.70
C GLY A 192 -1.29 -2.62 -6.43
N MET A 193 -0.19 -2.43 -5.72
CA MET A 193 0.51 -1.17 -5.43
C MET A 193 -0.30 -0.17 -4.59
N VAL A 194 -1.14 0.66 -5.22
CA VAL A 194 -1.91 1.73 -4.56
C VAL A 194 -3.33 1.74 -5.08
N GLN A 195 -4.30 1.84 -4.17
CA GLN A 195 -5.71 2.03 -4.52
C GLN A 195 -6.36 3.03 -3.58
N PHE A 196 -7.10 3.98 -4.16
CA PHE A 196 -7.93 4.94 -3.45
C PHE A 196 -9.38 4.45 -3.43
N PHE A 197 -10.00 4.51 -2.25
CA PHE A 197 -11.38 4.08 -2.05
C PHE A 197 -12.20 5.13 -1.35
N ASN A 198 -13.44 5.25 -1.73
CA ASN A 198 -14.45 5.69 -0.80
C ASN A 198 -14.56 4.65 0.33
N ARG A 199 -14.33 5.06 1.59
CA ARG A 199 -14.30 4.15 2.73
C ARG A 199 -15.61 3.36 2.86
N LYS A 200 -16.77 4.02 2.63
CA LYS A 200 -18.07 3.35 2.66
C LYS A 200 -18.13 2.20 1.65
N VAL A 201 -17.64 2.43 0.43
CA VAL A 201 -17.57 1.38 -0.61
C VAL A 201 -16.68 0.22 -0.20
N TYR A 202 -15.57 0.51 0.47
CA TYR A 202 -14.68 -0.53 0.98
C TYR A 202 -15.39 -1.44 2.00
N LEU A 203 -16.17 -0.84 2.91
CA LEU A 203 -16.97 -1.57 3.90
C LEU A 203 -18.11 -2.34 3.24
N ASP A 204 -18.92 -1.67 2.43
CA ASP A 204 -20.09 -2.27 1.73
C ASP A 204 -19.65 -3.35 0.72
N GLY A 205 -18.45 -3.25 0.18
CA GLY A 205 -17.82 -4.21 -0.74
C GLY A 205 -17.10 -5.37 -0.04
N PHE A 206 -17.35 -5.57 1.24
CA PHE A 206 -16.89 -6.69 2.05
C PHE A 206 -15.38 -6.71 2.35
N LEU A 207 -14.74 -5.55 2.49
CA LEU A 207 -13.33 -5.44 2.92
C LEU A 207 -12.36 -6.22 2.03
N GLU A 208 -11.21 -6.65 2.56
CA GLU A 208 -10.32 -7.62 1.89
C GLU A 208 -10.75 -9.05 2.22
N ASN A 209 -10.51 -9.98 1.31
CA ASN A 209 -10.76 -11.39 1.58
C ASN A 209 -9.63 -12.01 2.42
N GLU A 210 -9.89 -12.24 3.72
CA GLU A 210 -8.92 -12.83 4.63
C GLU A 210 -8.60 -14.32 4.34
N GLY A 211 -9.26 -14.91 3.39
CA GLY A 211 -8.90 -16.23 2.86
C GLY A 211 -7.57 -16.22 2.11
N PHE A 212 -7.13 -15.06 1.57
CA PHE A 212 -5.83 -14.91 0.93
C PHE A 212 -4.74 -14.57 1.94
N ILE A 213 -3.69 -15.37 1.98
CA ILE A 213 -2.57 -15.25 2.92
C ILE A 213 -1.27 -15.13 2.12
N ALA A 214 -0.36 -14.24 2.50
CA ALA A 214 0.87 -13.90 1.79
C ALA A 214 0.57 -13.34 0.38
N TYR A 215 1.40 -13.67 -0.63
CA TYR A 215 1.36 -13.09 -1.97
C TYR A 215 0.30 -13.75 -2.87
N ALA A 216 -0.46 -12.94 -3.56
CA ALA A 216 -1.37 -13.17 -4.71
C ALA A 216 -2.43 -14.29 -4.56
N PRO A 217 -3.56 -14.22 -5.28
CA PRO A 217 -4.02 -13.14 -6.18
C PRO A 217 -5.10 -12.23 -5.55
N GLU A 218 -4.90 -11.79 -4.33
CA GLU A 218 -5.88 -11.00 -3.55
C GLU A 218 -6.28 -9.68 -4.23
N ASP A 219 -5.35 -9.03 -4.93
CA ASP A 219 -5.60 -7.78 -5.65
C ASP A 219 -6.46 -7.97 -6.90
N VAL A 220 -6.28 -9.08 -7.60
CA VAL A 220 -7.11 -9.48 -8.75
C VAL A 220 -8.52 -9.82 -8.30
N GLU A 221 -8.65 -10.59 -7.21
CA GLU A 221 -9.95 -10.93 -6.61
C GLU A 221 -10.70 -9.67 -6.19
N ARG A 222 -10.06 -8.77 -5.46
CA ARG A 222 -10.65 -7.51 -5.02
C ARG A 222 -11.19 -6.69 -6.18
N HIS A 223 -10.40 -6.51 -7.26
CA HIS A 223 -10.85 -5.80 -8.45
C HIS A 223 -12.06 -6.48 -9.11
N TYR A 224 -12.00 -7.79 -9.30
CA TYR A 224 -13.09 -8.58 -9.87
C TYR A 224 -14.38 -8.45 -9.05
N ARG A 225 -14.28 -8.60 -7.74
CA ARG A 225 -15.40 -8.52 -6.80
C ARG A 225 -16.10 -7.18 -6.88
N TRP A 226 -15.38 -6.07 -6.76
CA TRP A 226 -15.99 -4.75 -6.81
C TRP A 226 -16.63 -4.46 -8.16
N LYS A 227 -15.98 -4.84 -9.24
CA LYS A 227 -16.59 -4.74 -10.58
C LYS A 227 -17.88 -5.54 -10.68
N THR A 228 -17.90 -6.77 -10.16
CA THR A 228 -19.07 -7.66 -10.16
C THR A 228 -20.19 -7.13 -9.26
N LEU A 229 -19.85 -6.52 -8.13
CA LEU A 229 -20.82 -5.87 -7.24
C LEU A 229 -21.41 -4.59 -7.86
N GLY A 230 -20.81 -4.04 -8.90
CA GLY A 230 -21.32 -2.91 -9.66
C GLY A 230 -20.73 -1.56 -9.27
N TYR A 231 -19.59 -1.53 -8.58
CA TYR A 231 -18.87 -0.30 -8.26
C TYR A 231 -18.15 0.29 -9.48
N ASN A 232 -18.12 1.63 -9.55
CA ASN A 232 -17.43 2.37 -10.59
C ASN A 232 -15.94 2.45 -10.28
N ILE A 233 -15.12 1.86 -11.16
CA ILE A 233 -13.67 1.80 -10.98
C ILE A 233 -12.98 2.69 -12.01
N GLY A 234 -12.24 3.69 -11.54
CA GLY A 234 -11.47 4.62 -12.36
C GLY A 234 -9.97 4.34 -12.37
N ARG A 235 -9.26 4.98 -13.31
CA ARG A 235 -7.80 5.01 -13.37
C ARG A 235 -7.28 6.38 -13.75
N VAL A 236 -6.23 6.81 -13.08
CA VAL A 236 -5.46 7.99 -13.50
C VAL A 236 -4.52 7.60 -14.64
N ASP A 237 -4.46 8.41 -15.68
CA ASP A 237 -3.57 8.19 -16.81
C ASP A 237 -2.14 8.65 -16.49
N ASN A 238 -1.46 7.92 -15.60
CA ASN A 238 -0.11 8.18 -15.14
C ASN A 238 0.59 6.84 -14.79
N TYR A 239 1.78 6.89 -14.21
CA TYR A 239 2.53 5.70 -13.79
C TYR A 239 2.85 5.74 -12.29
N ALA A 240 3.22 4.60 -11.74
CA ALA A 240 3.74 4.44 -10.39
C ALA A 240 5.25 4.17 -10.44
N TYR A 241 6.01 4.79 -9.55
CA TYR A 241 7.40 4.43 -9.31
C TYR A 241 7.45 3.32 -8.27
N HIS A 242 8.02 2.18 -8.64
CA HIS A 242 8.23 1.05 -7.77
C HIS A 242 9.70 0.99 -7.34
N LEU A 243 9.97 1.32 -6.11
CA LEU A 243 11.30 1.29 -5.53
C LEU A 243 11.76 -0.16 -5.37
N GLU A 244 12.94 -0.46 -5.86
CA GLU A 244 13.50 -1.81 -5.77
C GLU A 244 13.61 -2.29 -4.32
N HIS A 245 13.30 -3.56 -4.11
CA HIS A 245 13.50 -4.25 -2.85
C HIS A 245 13.77 -5.73 -3.08
N GLU A 246 14.42 -6.35 -2.10
CA GLU A 246 14.60 -7.80 -2.08
C GLU A 246 13.23 -8.50 -1.98
N ARG A 247 13.07 -9.60 -2.74
CA ARG A 247 11.87 -10.44 -2.69
C ARG A 247 12.05 -11.53 -1.63
N THR A 248 11.17 -11.55 -0.66
CA THR A 248 11.09 -12.57 0.38
C THR A 248 10.00 -13.57 0.09
N GLN A 249 9.86 -14.61 0.94
CA GLN A 249 8.80 -15.60 0.83
C GLN A 249 7.40 -14.95 0.77
N ASN A 250 7.17 -13.86 1.51
CA ASN A 250 5.89 -13.16 1.58
C ASN A 250 5.56 -12.29 0.34
N SER A 251 6.51 -12.11 -0.55
CA SER A 251 6.38 -11.28 -1.76
C SER A 251 6.70 -12.04 -3.05
N TRP A 252 6.58 -13.38 -3.05
CA TRP A 252 6.95 -14.22 -4.19
C TRP A 252 6.01 -15.42 -4.39
N PHE A 253 6.01 -15.98 -5.61
CA PHE A 253 5.18 -17.12 -6.02
C PHE A 253 5.46 -18.44 -5.28
N HIS A 254 6.54 -18.55 -4.54
CA HIS A 254 6.91 -19.76 -3.78
C HIS A 254 6.45 -19.74 -2.32
N ASN A 255 5.49 -18.86 -1.96
CA ASN A 255 4.92 -18.89 -0.61
C ASN A 255 4.07 -20.15 -0.39
N PRO A 256 3.95 -20.64 0.86
CA PRO A 256 3.27 -21.91 1.16
C PRO A 256 1.75 -21.86 0.89
N HIS A 257 1.16 -20.68 0.75
CA HIS A 257 -0.29 -20.50 0.53
C HIS A 257 -0.66 -20.36 -0.94
N MET A 258 0.31 -20.28 -1.88
CA MET A 258 0.05 -19.97 -3.29
C MET A 258 -0.99 -20.93 -3.93
N GLN A 259 -0.85 -22.23 -3.69
CA GLN A 259 -1.81 -23.21 -4.27
C GLN A 259 -3.22 -22.94 -3.73
N ARG A 260 -3.38 -22.82 -2.41
CA ARG A 260 -4.67 -22.56 -1.76
C ARG A 260 -5.26 -21.22 -2.22
N ASN A 261 -4.44 -20.18 -2.33
CA ASN A 261 -4.87 -18.87 -2.80
C ASN A 261 -5.40 -18.96 -4.25
N ASN A 262 -4.71 -19.68 -5.13
CA ASN A 262 -5.15 -19.90 -6.49
C ASN A 262 -6.46 -20.71 -6.55
N GLU A 263 -6.58 -21.77 -5.76
CA GLU A 263 -7.82 -22.57 -5.67
C GLU A 263 -9.01 -21.72 -5.20
N LEU A 264 -8.80 -20.86 -4.21
CA LEU A 264 -9.81 -19.93 -3.74
C LEU A 264 -10.20 -18.92 -4.84
N TRP A 265 -9.22 -18.36 -5.56
CA TRP A 265 -9.49 -17.47 -6.69
C TRP A 265 -10.31 -18.14 -7.79
N GLU A 266 -9.95 -19.37 -8.17
CA GLU A 266 -10.70 -20.14 -9.18
C GLU A 266 -12.17 -20.37 -8.79
N GLN A 267 -12.46 -20.51 -7.48
CA GLN A 267 -13.83 -20.62 -6.96
C GLN A 267 -14.57 -19.28 -7.01
N LEU A 268 -13.91 -18.18 -6.69
CA LEU A 268 -14.55 -16.87 -6.59
C LEU A 268 -14.79 -16.20 -7.96
N LYS A 269 -13.86 -16.34 -8.89
CA LYS A 269 -13.94 -15.66 -10.21
C LYS A 269 -15.10 -16.06 -11.10
N VAL A 270 -15.81 -17.14 -10.77
CA VAL A 270 -16.97 -17.64 -11.53
C VAL A 270 -18.30 -17.24 -10.90
N LEU A 271 -18.28 -16.63 -9.68
CA LEU A 271 -19.48 -16.25 -8.97
C LEU A 271 -20.05 -14.93 -9.53
N ASN A 272 -21.38 -14.88 -9.66
CA ASN A 272 -22.08 -13.64 -9.98
C ASN A 272 -22.26 -12.76 -8.73
N LYS A 273 -22.92 -11.61 -8.87
CA LYS A 273 -23.12 -10.63 -7.80
C LYS A 273 -23.82 -11.23 -6.59
N GLU A 274 -24.91 -11.96 -6.78
CA GLU A 274 -25.71 -12.56 -5.71
C GLU A 274 -24.90 -13.61 -4.96
N GLN A 275 -24.21 -14.48 -5.68
CA GLN A 275 -23.37 -15.53 -5.11
C GLN A 275 -22.16 -14.97 -4.36
N LEU A 276 -21.50 -13.92 -4.88
CA LEU A 276 -20.42 -13.23 -4.17
C LEU A 276 -20.94 -12.57 -2.89
N THR A 277 -22.10 -11.91 -2.95
CA THR A 277 -22.70 -11.30 -1.77
C THR A 277 -22.98 -12.34 -0.69
N GLU A 278 -23.59 -13.47 -1.05
CA GLU A 278 -23.87 -14.57 -0.12
C GLU A 278 -22.57 -15.15 0.47
N TYR A 279 -21.55 -15.40 -0.37
CA TYR A 279 -20.25 -15.89 0.07
C TYR A 279 -19.63 -14.98 1.14
N TYR A 280 -19.58 -13.67 0.89
CA TYR A 280 -18.96 -12.72 1.81
C TYR A 280 -19.77 -12.50 3.09
N GLN A 281 -21.10 -12.49 3.03
CA GLN A 281 -21.97 -12.40 4.20
C GLN A 281 -21.83 -13.58 5.16
N GLN A 282 -21.37 -14.73 4.67
CA GLN A 282 -21.13 -15.91 5.50
C GLN A 282 -19.77 -15.91 6.20
N GLN A 283 -18.82 -15.05 5.77
CA GLN A 283 -17.48 -14.99 6.35
C GLN A 283 -17.51 -14.44 7.78
N ASP A 284 -16.84 -15.12 8.71
CA ASP A 284 -16.85 -14.74 10.13
C ASP A 284 -16.16 -13.38 10.33
N TYR A 285 -15.02 -13.12 9.66
CA TYR A 285 -14.33 -11.83 9.74
C TYR A 285 -15.17 -10.64 9.26
N ILE A 286 -16.12 -10.86 8.34
CA ILE A 286 -17.08 -9.84 7.90
C ILE A 286 -18.13 -9.60 8.98
N LYS A 287 -18.72 -10.67 9.54
CA LYS A 287 -19.71 -10.56 10.62
C LYS A 287 -19.11 -9.85 11.84
N GLU A 288 -17.90 -10.24 12.25
CA GLU A 288 -17.23 -9.65 13.40
C GLU A 288 -16.96 -8.13 13.25
N ARG A 289 -16.53 -7.69 12.06
CA ARG A 289 -16.17 -6.28 11.83
C ARG A 289 -17.35 -5.39 11.46
N LEU A 290 -18.27 -5.87 10.62
CA LEU A 290 -19.35 -5.03 10.10
C LEU A 290 -20.62 -5.04 10.97
N THR A 291 -20.75 -5.98 11.93
CA THR A 291 -21.87 -5.98 12.88
C THR A 291 -21.60 -5.08 14.11
N LEU A 292 -20.35 -4.66 14.33
CA LEU A 292 -19.93 -3.80 15.43
C LEU A 292 -19.84 -2.31 15.04
N SER A 293 -20.12 -1.98 13.81
CA SER A 293 -20.14 -0.61 13.24
C SER A 293 -21.58 -0.16 13.00
#